data_2cc39985e01882184f4144f29e262e9d
#
_entry.id   2cc39985e01882184f4144f29e262e9d
#
_cell.length_a   1.000
_cell.length_b   1.000
_cell.length_c   1.000
_cell.angle_alpha   90.00
_cell.angle_beta   90.00
_cell.angle_gamma   90.00
#
_symmetry.space_group_name_H-M   'P 1'
#
loop_
_entity.id
_entity.type
_entity.pdbx_description
1 polymer ?
#
loop_
_entity_poly.entity_id
_entity_poly.type
_entity_poly.pdbx_seq_one_letter_code
_entity_poly.pdbx_strand_id
1 'polypeptide(L)'
;MTISEDLSVQDLEDVRQTAHLVHLGQKRRDDTPYISHPEAVYDITASFYPDDKSSQMLALLHDTLEDAEKVGNVSKSEAYEMIQASIHDEEKLAHINNALQLLTHDNSIPYNEYLQSALF
;
A
#
# COMPACT_ATOMS: atom_id res chain seq x y z
N MET A 1 -19.43 0.71 -18.69
CA MET A 1 -18.22 0.78 -17.87
C MET A 1 -17.32 1.88 -18.37
N THR A 2 -16.84 2.71 -17.49
CA THR A 2 -15.98 3.83 -17.89
C THR A 2 -14.52 3.41 -17.89
N ILE A 3 -13.70 4.12 -18.65
CA ILE A 3 -12.25 3.89 -18.68
C ILE A 3 -11.64 4.10 -17.28
N SER A 4 -12.18 5.06 -16.51
CA SER A 4 -11.71 5.34 -15.14
C SER A 4 -11.86 4.15 -14.20
N GLU A 5 -12.97 3.41 -14.31
CA GLU A 5 -13.19 2.20 -13.50
C GLU A 5 -12.20 1.12 -13.84
N ASP A 6 -11.96 0.89 -15.14
CA ASP A 6 -11.00 -0.11 -15.60
C ASP A 6 -9.59 0.23 -15.12
N LEU A 7 -9.20 1.50 -15.21
CA LEU A 7 -7.89 1.94 -14.74
C LEU A 7 -7.74 1.74 -13.23
N SER A 8 -8.79 2.04 -12.45
CA SER A 8 -8.73 1.87 -11.00
C SER A 8 -8.58 0.40 -10.59
N VAL A 9 -9.25 -0.50 -11.28
CA VAL A 9 -9.14 -1.94 -11.01
C VAL A 9 -7.73 -2.44 -11.37
N GLN A 10 -7.21 -2.03 -12.52
CA GLN A 10 -5.87 -2.41 -12.95
C GLN A 10 -4.81 -1.81 -12.03
N ASP A 11 -4.97 -0.55 -11.65
CA ASP A 11 -4.06 0.12 -10.74
C ASP A 11 -3.99 -0.60 -9.39
N LEU A 12 -5.14 -1.00 -8.86
CA LEU A 12 -5.20 -1.74 -7.61
C LEU A 12 -4.45 -3.07 -7.72
N GLU A 13 -4.64 -3.79 -8.82
CA GLU A 13 -3.93 -5.05 -9.04
C GLU A 13 -2.42 -4.85 -9.18
N ASP A 14 -1.98 -3.80 -9.87
CA ASP A 14 -0.56 -3.49 -10.02
C ASP A 14 0.05 -3.10 -8.67
N VAL A 15 -0.67 -2.34 -7.85
CA VAL A 15 -0.26 -2.01 -6.49
C VAL A 15 -0.13 -3.27 -5.64
N ARG A 16 -1.08 -4.20 -5.75
CA ARG A 16 -1.02 -5.47 -5.04
C ARG A 16 0.22 -6.26 -5.43
N GLN A 17 0.53 -6.33 -6.71
CA GLN A 17 1.73 -7.03 -7.19
C GLN A 17 3.01 -6.40 -6.65
N THR A 18 3.07 -5.06 -6.58
CA THR A 18 4.20 -4.36 -5.99
C THR A 18 4.39 -4.75 -4.52
N ALA A 19 3.30 -4.77 -3.76
CA ALA A 19 3.37 -5.16 -2.35
C ALA A 19 3.85 -6.62 -2.21
N HIS A 20 3.34 -7.53 -3.03
CA HIS A 20 3.77 -8.93 -3.02
C HIS A 20 5.25 -9.07 -3.34
N LEU A 21 5.76 -8.33 -4.31
CA LEU A 21 7.18 -8.38 -4.68
C LEU A 21 8.06 -7.88 -3.55
N VAL A 22 7.71 -6.74 -2.95
CA VAL A 22 8.50 -6.16 -1.87
C VAL A 22 8.56 -7.09 -0.67
N HIS A 23 7.44 -7.70 -0.31
CA HIS A 23 7.35 -8.55 0.88
C HIS A 23 7.68 -10.02 0.62
N LEU A 24 8.07 -10.38 -0.61
CA LEU A 24 8.37 -11.76 -0.95
C LEU A 24 9.47 -12.31 -0.06
N GLY A 25 9.18 -13.42 0.60
CA GLY A 25 10.13 -14.06 1.51
C GLY A 25 10.14 -13.52 2.94
N GLN A 26 9.50 -12.38 3.17
CA GLN A 26 9.36 -11.84 4.53
C GLN A 26 8.30 -12.63 5.29
N LYS A 27 8.60 -12.95 6.57
CA LYS A 27 7.69 -13.72 7.41
C LYS A 27 7.33 -12.96 8.68
N ARG A 28 6.16 -13.28 9.22
CA ARG A 28 5.70 -12.79 10.52
C ARG A 28 6.30 -13.68 11.63
N ARG A 29 6.09 -13.28 12.87
CA ARG A 29 6.60 -14.03 14.03
C ARG A 29 6.13 -15.47 14.08
N ASP A 30 4.92 -15.75 13.57
CA ASP A 30 4.36 -17.10 13.53
C ASP A 30 4.80 -17.89 12.29
N ASP A 31 5.78 -17.36 11.54
CA ASP A 31 6.35 -17.98 10.34
C ASP A 31 5.42 -17.97 9.12
N THR A 32 4.29 -17.27 9.17
CA THR A 32 3.43 -17.08 7.99
C THR A 32 3.98 -15.99 7.09
N PRO A 33 3.70 -16.04 5.76
CA PRO A 33 4.13 -14.97 4.85
C PRO A 33 3.63 -13.62 5.32
N TYR A 34 4.51 -12.61 5.33
CA TYR A 34 4.16 -11.27 5.79
C TYR A 34 3.04 -10.64 4.97
N ILE A 35 2.99 -10.92 3.67
CA ILE A 35 1.99 -10.35 2.77
C ILE A 35 0.55 -10.63 3.24
N SER A 36 0.35 -11.68 4.04
CA SER A 36 -0.97 -11.97 4.62
C SER A 36 -1.50 -10.82 5.45
N HIS A 37 -0.63 -10.01 6.06
CA HIS A 37 -1.05 -8.86 6.87
C HIS A 37 -1.57 -7.70 6.01
N PRO A 38 -0.83 -7.17 5.01
CA PRO A 38 -1.39 -6.17 4.13
C PRO A 38 -2.66 -6.62 3.40
N GLU A 39 -2.72 -7.89 3.00
CA GLU A 39 -3.93 -8.42 2.35
C GLU A 39 -5.12 -8.46 3.31
N ALA A 40 -4.90 -8.79 4.58
CA ALA A 40 -5.95 -8.75 5.59
C ALA A 40 -6.45 -7.32 5.83
N VAL A 41 -5.53 -6.35 5.90
CA VAL A 41 -5.89 -4.93 6.05
C VAL A 41 -6.68 -4.47 4.83
N TYR A 42 -6.26 -4.89 3.63
CA TYR A 42 -7.00 -4.62 2.41
C TYR A 42 -8.43 -5.18 2.46
N ASP A 43 -8.59 -6.44 2.87
CA ASP A 43 -9.90 -7.07 2.95
C ASP A 43 -10.84 -6.32 3.89
N ILE A 44 -10.34 -5.90 5.04
CA ILE A 44 -11.11 -5.12 6.00
C ILE A 44 -11.49 -3.76 5.39
N THR A 45 -10.54 -3.09 4.77
CA THR A 45 -10.76 -1.77 4.15
C THR A 45 -11.79 -1.87 3.03
N ALA A 46 -11.67 -2.85 2.16
CA ALA A 46 -12.62 -3.05 1.07
C ALA A 46 -14.02 -3.39 1.57
N SER A 47 -14.12 -4.07 2.71
CA SER A 47 -15.40 -4.38 3.34
C SER A 47 -16.13 -3.13 3.82
N PHE A 48 -15.41 -2.16 4.40
CA PHE A 48 -16.00 -0.93 4.92
C PHE A 48 -16.07 0.18 3.87
N TYR A 49 -15.17 0.20 2.92
CA TYR A 49 -15.04 1.25 1.91
C TYR A 49 -14.88 0.63 0.51
N PRO A 50 -15.93 -0.06 0.00
CA PRO A 50 -15.81 -0.82 -1.25
C PRO A 50 -15.55 0.04 -2.48
N ASP A 51 -15.93 1.32 -2.44
CA ASP A 51 -15.74 2.24 -3.57
C ASP A 51 -14.51 3.13 -3.44
N ASP A 52 -13.76 3.01 -2.34
CA ASP A 52 -12.59 3.85 -2.08
C ASP A 52 -11.32 3.11 -2.44
N LYS A 53 -10.94 3.18 -3.72
CA LYS A 53 -9.75 2.50 -4.22
C LYS A 53 -8.46 3.05 -3.61
N SER A 54 -8.41 4.34 -3.32
CA SER A 54 -7.22 4.94 -2.69
C SER A 54 -6.95 4.34 -1.31
N SER A 55 -7.98 4.19 -0.49
CA SER A 55 -7.83 3.57 0.83
C SER A 55 -7.44 2.11 0.72
N GLN A 56 -7.99 1.39 -0.26
CA GLN A 56 -7.67 -0.01 -0.51
C GLN A 56 -6.20 -0.18 -0.93
N MET A 57 -5.72 0.69 -1.82
CA MET A 57 -4.31 0.69 -2.24
C MET A 57 -3.38 1.00 -1.06
N LEU A 58 -3.75 1.99 -0.26
CA LEU A 58 -2.96 2.36 0.91
C LEU A 58 -2.88 1.22 1.92
N ALA A 59 -3.97 0.46 2.10
CA ALA A 59 -3.96 -0.71 2.96
C ALA A 59 -2.91 -1.73 2.53
N LEU A 60 -2.75 -1.92 1.22
CA LEU A 60 -1.74 -2.83 0.67
C LEU A 60 -0.32 -2.27 0.80
N LEU A 61 -0.16 -0.94 0.77
CA LEU A 61 1.14 -0.29 0.67
C LEU A 61 1.68 0.26 1.99
N HIS A 62 0.91 0.21 3.07
CA HIS A 62 1.25 0.96 4.28
C HIS A 62 2.63 0.64 4.87
N ASP A 63 3.11 -0.59 4.72
CA ASP A 63 4.43 -1.01 5.19
C ASP A 63 5.45 -1.19 4.06
N THR A 64 5.02 -1.02 2.81
CA THR A 64 5.83 -1.43 1.66
C THR A 64 7.15 -0.66 1.55
N LEU A 65 7.10 0.66 1.69
CA LEU A 65 8.33 1.47 1.58
C LEU A 65 9.28 1.22 2.74
N GLU A 66 8.75 1.14 3.95
CA GLU A 66 9.57 0.91 5.13
C GLU A 66 10.22 -0.47 5.09
N ASP A 67 9.45 -1.48 4.72
CA ASP A 67 9.94 -2.86 4.73
C ASP A 67 10.81 -3.20 3.53
N ALA A 68 10.76 -2.41 2.44
CA ALA A 68 11.60 -2.67 1.27
C ALA A 68 13.07 -2.77 1.63
N GLU A 69 13.56 -1.87 2.46
CA GLU A 69 14.96 -1.88 2.91
C GLU A 69 15.28 -3.12 3.76
N LYS A 70 14.35 -3.52 4.61
CA LYS A 70 14.56 -4.67 5.51
C LYS A 70 14.58 -5.98 4.76
N VAL A 71 13.68 -6.14 3.79
CA VAL A 71 13.55 -7.38 3.03
C VAL A 71 14.65 -7.51 1.99
N GLY A 72 14.96 -6.42 1.29
CA GLY A 72 16.05 -6.38 0.33
C GLY A 72 15.74 -6.90 -1.06
N ASN A 73 14.48 -7.22 -1.38
CA ASN A 73 14.11 -7.64 -2.74
C ASN A 73 14.25 -6.50 -3.74
N VAL A 74 13.84 -5.30 -3.33
CA VAL A 74 14.00 -4.07 -4.10
C VAL A 74 14.40 -2.96 -3.14
N SER A 75 15.04 -1.91 -3.63
CA SER A 75 15.37 -0.76 -2.79
C SER A 75 14.10 0.05 -2.50
N LYS A 76 14.16 0.91 -1.49
CA LYS A 76 13.06 1.82 -1.17
C LYS A 76 12.74 2.71 -2.37
N SER A 77 13.77 3.21 -3.07
CA SER A 77 13.60 4.04 -4.26
C SER A 77 12.90 3.28 -5.38
N GLU A 78 13.29 2.02 -5.62
CA GLU A 78 12.66 1.19 -6.62
C GLU A 78 11.21 0.90 -6.28
N ALA A 79 10.92 0.59 -5.01
CA ALA A 79 9.55 0.37 -4.55
C ALA A 79 8.70 1.62 -4.76
N TYR A 80 9.23 2.80 -4.44
CA TYR A 80 8.55 4.07 -4.66
C TYR A 80 8.24 4.27 -6.14
N GLU A 81 9.23 4.04 -7.03
CA GLU A 81 9.02 4.15 -8.47
C GLU A 81 7.96 3.20 -8.99
N MET A 82 7.93 1.97 -8.49
CA MET A 82 6.92 0.98 -8.86
C MET A 82 5.51 1.44 -8.47
N ILE A 83 5.38 2.04 -7.29
CA ILE A 83 4.10 2.60 -6.83
C ILE A 83 3.68 3.74 -7.74
N GLN A 84 4.60 4.65 -8.08
CA GLN A 84 4.30 5.77 -8.98
C GLN A 84 3.84 5.28 -10.35
N ALA A 85 4.47 4.22 -10.86
CA ALA A 85 4.13 3.65 -12.16
C ALA A 85 2.82 2.87 -12.16
N SER A 86 2.38 2.39 -10.99
CA SER A 86 1.18 1.56 -10.87
C SER A 86 -0.11 2.37 -10.87
N ILE A 87 -0.06 3.63 -10.44
CA ILE A 87 -1.27 4.45 -10.24
C ILE A 87 -1.34 5.51 -11.32
N HIS A 88 -2.36 5.42 -12.18
CA HIS A 88 -2.51 6.28 -13.35
C HIS A 88 -3.41 7.50 -13.12
N ASP A 89 -4.18 7.51 -12.03
CA ASP A 89 -5.03 8.64 -11.64
C ASP A 89 -4.20 9.60 -10.79
N GLU A 90 -3.98 10.81 -11.29
CA GLU A 90 -3.13 11.80 -10.64
C GLU A 90 -3.64 12.20 -9.25
N GLU A 91 -4.94 12.31 -9.06
CA GLU A 91 -5.52 12.66 -7.75
C GLU A 91 -5.31 11.54 -6.74
N LYS A 92 -5.54 10.29 -7.16
CA LYS A 92 -5.29 9.13 -6.30
C LYS A 92 -3.81 9.02 -5.96
N LEU A 93 -2.94 9.23 -6.93
CA LEU A 93 -1.50 9.17 -6.72
C LEU A 93 -1.04 10.21 -5.70
N ALA A 94 -1.52 11.46 -5.84
CA ALA A 94 -1.19 12.53 -4.91
C ALA A 94 -1.67 12.19 -3.49
N HIS A 95 -2.88 11.68 -3.37
CA HIS A 95 -3.44 11.28 -2.07
C HIS A 95 -2.60 10.17 -1.43
N ILE A 96 -2.24 9.16 -2.20
CA ILE A 96 -1.44 8.03 -1.70
C ILE A 96 -0.04 8.48 -1.32
N ASN A 97 0.60 9.32 -2.13
CA ASN A 97 1.93 9.85 -1.80
C ASN A 97 1.92 10.63 -0.49
N ASN A 98 0.92 11.48 -0.28
CA ASN A 98 0.79 12.23 0.97
C ASN A 98 0.60 11.30 2.16
N ALA A 99 -0.26 10.30 2.01
CA ALA A 99 -0.53 9.33 3.07
C ALA A 99 0.71 8.49 3.40
N LEU A 100 1.45 8.05 2.38
CA LEU A 100 2.68 7.28 2.58
C LEU A 100 3.74 8.10 3.31
N GLN A 101 3.85 9.40 3.03
CA GLN A 101 4.76 10.27 3.74
C GLN A 101 4.40 10.36 5.23
N LEU A 102 3.12 10.46 5.55
CA LEU A 102 2.67 10.47 6.94
C LEU A 102 3.01 9.17 7.65
N LEU A 103 2.88 8.03 6.97
CA LEU A 103 3.14 6.72 7.55
C LEU A 103 4.63 6.45 7.76
N THR A 104 5.51 7.02 6.93
CA THR A 104 6.93 6.70 6.96
C THR A 104 7.80 7.78 7.60
N HIS A 105 7.25 8.97 7.88
CA HIS A 105 8.05 10.13 8.24
C HIS A 105 8.27 10.29 9.74
N ASP A 106 7.32 9.95 10.58
CA ASP A 106 7.40 10.20 12.02
C ASP A 106 7.03 8.97 12.84
N ASN A 107 8.06 8.35 13.42
CA ASN A 107 7.90 7.15 14.23
C ASN A 107 7.44 7.44 15.67
N SER A 108 7.29 8.71 16.05
CA SER A 108 6.85 9.07 17.39
C SER A 108 5.34 8.93 17.58
N ILE A 109 4.57 8.88 16.50
CA ILE A 109 3.11 8.74 16.55
C ILE A 109 2.74 7.26 16.53
N PRO A 110 1.82 6.81 17.42
CA PRO A 110 1.38 5.41 17.39
C PRO A 110 0.82 5.00 16.03
N TYR A 111 1.12 3.76 15.65
CA TYR A 111 0.81 3.23 14.33
C TYR A 111 -0.66 3.38 13.94
N ASN A 112 -1.58 3.08 14.87
CA ASN A 112 -3.01 3.20 14.59
C ASN A 112 -3.45 4.63 14.33
N GLU A 113 -2.81 5.61 14.96
CA GLU A 113 -3.08 7.03 14.68
C GLU A 113 -2.60 7.41 13.28
N TYR A 114 -1.45 6.89 12.85
CA TYR A 114 -0.99 7.05 11.48
C TYR A 114 -2.01 6.53 10.48
N LEU A 115 -2.50 5.33 10.69
CA LEU A 115 -3.49 4.74 9.79
C LEU A 115 -4.76 5.59 9.73
N GLN A 116 -5.24 6.06 10.86
CA GLN A 116 -6.42 6.94 10.88
C GLN A 116 -6.17 8.23 10.12
N SER A 117 -5.03 8.87 10.34
CA SER A 117 -4.67 10.11 9.65
C SER A 117 -4.53 9.90 8.14
N ALA A 118 -3.99 8.77 7.71
CA ALA A 118 -3.74 8.49 6.31
C ALA A 118 -5.01 8.04 5.56
N LEU A 119 -5.90 7.30 6.22
CA LEU A 119 -7.09 6.73 5.58
C LEU A 119 -8.33 7.61 5.72
N PHE A 120 -8.41 8.40 6.76
CA PHE A 120 -9.57 9.23 7.07
C PHE A 120 -9.20 10.69 7.27
#